data_4aa5779eff0b7facebfa858be6f003de
#
_entry.id   4aa5779eff0b7facebfa858be6f003de
#
_cell.length_a   1.000
_cell.length_b   1.000
_cell.length_c   1.000
_cell.angle_alpha   90.00
_cell.angle_beta   90.00
_cell.angle_gamma   90.00
#
_symmetry.space_group_name_H-M   'P 1'
#
loop_
_entity.id
_entity.type
_entity.pdbx_description
1 polymer ?
#
loop_
_entity_poly.entity_id
_entity_poly.type
_entity_poly.pdbx_seq_one_letter_code
_entity_poly.pdbx_strand_id
1 'polypeptide(L)'
;MKITYAEEKDIAAIAAAEAACFPPAEAATEQEFVERIKYYGNHFWLLYDADKLIAFVDGFVTDEPDLTDEMYENAYMHNESGAWQMIFGVNTLPEYRKRGYAGELIRRAIADARQQGRKGLVLTCKDRLLAYYAKFGFVDEGVSEKSTHGNVPVSYTHL
;
A
#
# COMPACT_ATOMS: atom_id res chain seq x y z
N MET A 1 -3.02 -4.37 20.09
CA MET A 1 -2.98 -4.55 18.62
C MET A 1 -1.58 -4.89 18.17
N LYS A 2 -1.47 -5.63 17.07
CA LYS A 2 -0.19 -6.14 16.59
C LYS A 2 0.00 -5.85 15.10
N ILE A 3 1.17 -5.34 14.73
CA ILE A 3 1.57 -5.15 13.33
C ILE A 3 2.40 -6.35 12.91
N THR A 4 2.00 -6.99 11.79
CA THR A 4 2.70 -8.15 11.24
C THR A 4 2.88 -7.98 9.73
N TYR A 5 3.77 -8.79 9.14
CA TYR A 5 3.89 -8.91 7.68
C TYR A 5 2.98 -10.04 7.20
N ALA A 6 2.64 -10.04 5.90
CA ALA A 6 1.70 -11.01 5.37
C ALA A 6 2.32 -12.38 5.10
N GLU A 7 1.57 -13.40 5.42
CA GLU A 7 1.86 -14.78 5.09
C GLU A 7 0.64 -15.38 4.39
N GLU A 8 0.79 -16.59 3.87
CA GLU A 8 -0.28 -17.29 3.15
C GLU A 8 -1.57 -17.39 3.96
N LYS A 9 -1.45 -17.59 5.26
CA LYS A 9 -2.61 -17.69 6.18
C LYS A 9 -3.44 -16.41 6.24
N ASP A 10 -2.89 -15.27 5.83
CA ASP A 10 -3.56 -13.96 5.92
C ASP A 10 -4.36 -13.62 4.66
N ILE A 11 -4.24 -14.39 3.59
CA ILE A 11 -4.84 -14.08 2.28
C ILE A 11 -6.35 -13.85 2.35
N ALA A 12 -7.07 -14.75 2.99
CA ALA A 12 -8.53 -14.62 3.08
C ALA A 12 -8.96 -13.36 3.81
N ALA A 13 -8.29 -13.02 4.91
CA ALA A 13 -8.59 -11.82 5.68
C ALA A 13 -8.25 -10.53 4.89
N ILE A 14 -7.13 -10.54 4.17
CA ILE A 14 -6.72 -9.42 3.32
C ILE A 14 -7.74 -9.18 2.20
N ALA A 15 -8.13 -10.24 1.49
CA ALA A 15 -9.11 -10.14 0.41
C ALA A 15 -10.47 -9.64 0.92
N ALA A 16 -10.90 -10.11 2.10
CA ALA A 16 -12.14 -9.65 2.72
C ALA A 16 -12.08 -8.18 3.11
N ALA A 17 -10.95 -7.71 3.66
CA ALA A 17 -10.77 -6.31 4.01
C ALA A 17 -10.77 -5.43 2.76
N GLU A 18 -10.11 -5.86 1.70
CA GLU A 18 -10.10 -5.14 0.42
C GLU A 18 -11.52 -4.99 -0.14
N ALA A 19 -12.28 -6.09 -0.15
CA ALA A 19 -13.67 -6.09 -0.64
C ALA A 19 -14.58 -5.20 0.20
N ALA A 20 -14.30 -5.03 1.49
CA ALA A 20 -15.05 -4.14 2.36
C ALA A 20 -14.70 -2.66 2.14
N CYS A 21 -13.53 -2.37 1.58
CA CYS A 21 -13.03 -1.01 1.39
C CYS A 21 -13.25 -0.45 -0.01
N PHE A 22 -13.39 -1.31 -1.04
CA PHE A 22 -13.47 -0.90 -2.44
C PHE A 22 -14.61 -1.58 -3.18
N PRO A 23 -15.20 -0.89 -4.20
CA PRO A 23 -16.17 -1.55 -5.08
C PRO A 23 -15.55 -2.73 -5.83
N PRO A 24 -16.34 -3.73 -6.25
CA PRO A 24 -15.81 -4.92 -6.94
C PRO A 24 -14.96 -4.61 -8.18
N ALA A 25 -15.25 -3.51 -8.87
CA ALA A 25 -14.49 -3.10 -10.05
C ALA A 25 -13.06 -2.61 -9.72
N GLU A 26 -12.83 -2.18 -8.48
CA GLU A 26 -11.54 -1.61 -8.05
C GLU A 26 -10.79 -2.55 -7.10
N ALA A 27 -11.51 -3.42 -6.38
CA ALA A 27 -10.90 -4.30 -5.38
C ALA A 27 -10.02 -5.35 -6.05
N ALA A 28 -8.82 -5.56 -5.51
CA ALA A 28 -7.98 -6.68 -5.90
C ALA A 28 -8.63 -7.99 -5.43
N THR A 29 -8.47 -9.04 -6.23
CA THR A 29 -9.04 -10.35 -5.94
C THR A 29 -8.17 -11.15 -4.99
N GLU A 30 -8.73 -12.22 -4.40
CA GLU A 30 -7.98 -13.15 -3.57
C GLU A 30 -6.80 -13.74 -4.35
N GLN A 31 -7.01 -14.11 -5.62
CA GLN A 31 -5.94 -14.66 -6.46
C GLN A 31 -4.81 -13.65 -6.69
N GLU A 32 -5.15 -12.39 -6.86
CA GLU A 32 -4.13 -11.34 -6.99
C GLU A 32 -3.30 -11.21 -5.70
N PHE A 33 -3.93 -11.35 -4.54
CA PHE A 33 -3.21 -11.32 -3.26
C PHE A 33 -2.33 -12.56 -3.07
N VAL A 34 -2.72 -13.73 -3.57
CA VAL A 34 -1.86 -14.92 -3.58
C VAL A 34 -0.54 -14.59 -4.28
N GLU A 35 -0.62 -13.99 -5.48
CA GLU A 35 0.56 -13.62 -6.24
C GLU A 35 1.38 -12.53 -5.55
N ARG A 36 0.73 -11.51 -5.02
CA ARG A 36 1.41 -10.41 -4.33
C ARG A 36 2.19 -10.90 -3.11
N ILE A 37 1.58 -11.73 -2.29
CA ILE A 37 2.20 -12.24 -1.07
C ILE A 37 3.36 -13.18 -1.41
N LYS A 38 3.23 -13.96 -2.49
CA LYS A 38 4.31 -14.81 -2.97
C LYS A 38 5.59 -14.01 -3.28
N TYR A 39 5.43 -12.84 -3.90
CA TYR A 39 6.57 -12.02 -4.31
C TYR A 39 7.01 -11.00 -3.27
N TYR A 40 6.07 -10.42 -2.52
CA TYR A 40 6.41 -9.34 -1.60
C TYR A 40 5.55 -9.31 -0.31
N GLY A 41 5.24 -10.48 0.25
CA GLY A 41 4.51 -10.54 1.53
C GLY A 41 5.16 -9.75 2.65
N ASN A 42 6.48 -9.59 2.62
CA ASN A 42 7.25 -8.77 3.57
C ASN A 42 7.09 -7.26 3.35
N HIS A 43 6.35 -6.84 2.32
CA HIS A 43 5.98 -5.45 2.06
C HIS A 43 4.45 -5.27 2.18
N PHE A 44 3.83 -6.08 3.01
CA PHE A 44 2.48 -5.92 3.52
C PHE A 44 2.59 -5.63 5.00
N TRP A 45 1.94 -4.57 5.45
CA TRP A 45 1.86 -4.20 6.86
C TRP A 45 0.44 -4.41 7.32
N LEU A 46 0.25 -5.39 8.21
CA LEU A 46 -1.06 -5.83 8.68
C LEU A 46 -1.24 -5.39 10.12
N LEU A 47 -2.41 -4.84 10.44
CA LEU A 47 -2.76 -4.51 11.82
C LEU A 47 -3.88 -5.44 12.29
N TYR A 48 -3.55 -6.25 13.29
CA TYR A 48 -4.49 -7.19 13.91
C TYR A 48 -4.93 -6.70 15.30
N ASP A 49 -6.23 -6.77 15.55
CA ASP A 49 -6.81 -6.65 16.88
C ASP A 49 -7.23 -8.06 17.28
N ALA A 50 -6.45 -8.70 18.18
CA ALA A 50 -6.56 -10.12 18.47
C ALA A 50 -6.45 -10.91 17.15
N ASP A 51 -7.49 -11.64 16.76
CA ASP A 51 -7.51 -12.45 15.55
C ASP A 51 -8.12 -11.74 14.33
N LYS A 52 -8.53 -10.48 14.49
CA LYS A 52 -9.20 -9.74 13.43
C LYS A 52 -8.27 -8.78 12.72
N LEU A 53 -8.15 -8.91 11.39
CA LEU A 53 -7.44 -7.95 10.56
C LEU A 53 -8.31 -6.70 10.41
N ILE A 54 -7.83 -5.56 10.88
CA ILE A 54 -8.58 -4.31 10.87
C ILE A 54 -8.07 -3.29 9.85
N ALA A 55 -6.82 -3.40 9.45
CA ALA A 55 -6.20 -2.49 8.49
C ALA A 55 -4.99 -3.15 7.83
N PHE A 56 -4.69 -2.76 6.59
CA PHE A 56 -3.43 -3.15 5.97
C PHE A 56 -2.99 -2.15 4.92
N VAL A 57 -1.68 -2.12 4.70
CA VAL A 57 -1.02 -1.33 3.65
C VAL A 57 -0.14 -2.29 2.87
N ASP A 58 -0.13 -2.19 1.54
CA ASP A 58 0.73 -3.04 0.72
C ASP A 58 1.30 -2.30 -0.49
N GLY A 59 2.43 -2.80 -0.96
CA GLY A 59 3.05 -2.34 -2.18
C GLY A 59 4.41 -2.95 -2.37
N PHE A 60 4.84 -3.10 -3.62
CA PHE A 60 6.12 -3.73 -3.90
C PHE A 60 7.27 -2.71 -4.00
N VAL A 61 8.48 -3.22 -4.21
CA VAL A 61 9.69 -2.41 -4.36
C VAL A 61 10.17 -2.49 -5.80
N THR A 62 10.69 -1.39 -6.33
CA THR A 62 11.16 -1.30 -7.71
C THR A 62 12.23 -0.20 -7.83
N ASP A 63 13.03 -0.25 -8.90
CA ASP A 63 13.95 0.84 -9.24
C ASP A 63 13.25 1.95 -10.03
N GLU A 64 12.04 1.69 -10.52
CA GLU A 64 11.27 2.67 -11.27
C GLU A 64 10.66 3.71 -10.33
N PRO A 65 10.95 5.01 -10.50
CA PRO A 65 10.41 6.03 -9.60
C PRO A 65 8.94 6.38 -9.86
N ASP A 66 8.38 5.93 -10.98
CA ASP A 66 7.00 6.23 -11.34
C ASP A 66 6.11 5.01 -11.09
N LEU A 67 4.98 5.23 -10.42
CA LEU A 67 3.98 4.19 -10.20
C LEU A 67 3.11 4.07 -11.46
N THR A 68 3.04 2.86 -12.03
CA THR A 68 2.28 2.58 -13.25
C THR A 68 1.15 1.60 -12.98
N ASP A 69 0.12 1.60 -13.83
CA ASP A 69 -1.00 0.67 -13.72
C ASP A 69 -0.55 -0.79 -13.79
N GLU A 70 0.43 -1.07 -14.63
CA GLU A 70 0.99 -2.40 -14.82
C GLU A 70 1.47 -3.01 -13.50
N MET A 71 1.99 -2.20 -12.59
CA MET A 71 2.51 -2.65 -11.30
C MET A 71 1.43 -3.27 -10.41
N TYR A 72 0.18 -2.79 -10.49
CA TYR A 72 -0.93 -3.33 -9.72
C TYR A 72 -1.27 -4.76 -10.13
N GLU A 73 -1.04 -5.11 -11.38
CA GLU A 73 -1.44 -6.39 -11.97
C GLU A 73 -0.32 -7.42 -12.01
N ASN A 74 0.93 -6.97 -11.92
CA ASN A 74 2.10 -7.82 -12.15
C ASN A 74 3.06 -7.84 -10.96
N ALA A 75 2.73 -8.63 -9.95
CA ALA A 75 3.53 -8.77 -8.73
C ALA A 75 4.97 -9.23 -9.01
N TYR A 76 5.20 -9.94 -10.10
CA TYR A 76 6.53 -10.39 -10.49
C TYR A 76 7.50 -9.24 -10.83
N MET A 77 6.99 -8.03 -11.02
CA MET A 77 7.84 -6.85 -11.25
C MET A 77 8.55 -6.39 -9.98
N HIS A 78 8.20 -6.97 -8.82
CA HIS A 78 8.86 -6.68 -7.57
C HIS A 78 10.37 -6.94 -7.64
N ASN A 79 11.16 -5.97 -7.20
CA ASN A 79 12.60 -6.10 -7.07
C ASN A 79 13.00 -5.72 -5.65
N GLU A 80 13.34 -6.72 -4.84
CA GLU A 80 13.67 -6.52 -3.43
C GLU A 80 14.84 -5.55 -3.23
N SER A 81 15.73 -5.42 -4.21
CA SER A 81 16.87 -4.49 -4.18
C SER A 81 16.54 -3.11 -4.72
N GLY A 82 15.29 -2.85 -5.07
CA GLY A 82 14.87 -1.59 -5.70
C GLY A 82 14.97 -0.38 -4.78
N ALA A 83 15.01 0.79 -5.40
CA ALA A 83 15.20 2.06 -4.69
C ALA A 83 13.91 2.64 -4.11
N TRP A 84 12.74 2.24 -4.62
CA TRP A 84 11.47 2.87 -4.30
C TRP A 84 10.45 1.86 -3.77
N GLN A 85 9.82 2.20 -2.64
CA GLN A 85 8.70 1.46 -2.10
C GLN A 85 7.42 2.03 -2.68
N MET A 86 6.73 1.25 -3.51
CA MET A 86 5.40 1.62 -4.00
C MET A 86 4.37 1.30 -2.92
N ILE A 87 3.30 2.07 -2.88
CA ILE A 87 2.12 1.81 -2.03
C ILE A 87 0.92 1.69 -2.96
N PHE A 88 0.32 0.50 -2.99
CA PHE A 88 -0.82 0.20 -3.86
C PHE A 88 -2.15 0.34 -3.14
N GLY A 89 -2.19 -0.03 -1.87
CA GLY A 89 -3.42 -0.01 -1.09
C GLY A 89 -3.19 0.47 0.33
N VAL A 90 -4.12 1.27 0.82
CA VAL A 90 -4.20 1.71 2.21
C VAL A 90 -5.63 1.44 2.66
N ASN A 91 -5.81 0.43 3.50
CA ASN A 91 -7.13 -0.10 3.85
C ASN A 91 -7.37 -0.08 5.35
N THR A 92 -8.53 0.40 5.75
CA THR A 92 -9.03 0.27 7.12
C THR A 92 -10.49 -0.16 7.03
N LEU A 93 -10.87 -1.19 7.78
CA LEU A 93 -12.27 -1.61 7.82
C LEU A 93 -13.14 -0.42 8.24
N PRO A 94 -14.34 -0.23 7.63
CA PRO A 94 -15.17 0.94 7.88
C PRO A 94 -15.41 1.27 9.36
N GLU A 95 -15.67 0.26 10.18
CA GLU A 95 -15.95 0.43 11.61
C GLU A 95 -14.73 0.85 12.45
N TYR A 96 -13.52 0.78 11.87
CA TYR A 96 -12.28 1.15 12.55
C TYR A 96 -11.66 2.45 12.02
N ARG A 97 -12.33 3.12 11.07
CA ARG A 97 -11.82 4.36 10.48
C ARG A 97 -11.81 5.53 11.46
N LYS A 98 -11.00 6.56 11.15
CA LYS A 98 -10.85 7.80 11.92
C LYS A 98 -10.24 7.60 13.30
N ARG A 99 -9.47 6.54 13.48
CA ARG A 99 -8.77 6.25 14.75
C ARG A 99 -7.25 6.23 14.58
N GLY A 100 -6.73 6.57 13.40
CA GLY A 100 -5.29 6.66 13.16
C GLY A 100 -4.59 5.35 12.81
N TYR A 101 -5.30 4.27 12.60
CA TYR A 101 -4.70 2.96 12.35
C TYR A 101 -3.93 2.89 11.03
N ALA A 102 -4.50 3.41 9.95
CA ALA A 102 -3.78 3.47 8.67
C ALA A 102 -2.50 4.29 8.81
N GLY A 103 -2.55 5.37 9.56
CA GLY A 103 -1.37 6.21 9.83
C GLY A 103 -0.26 5.46 10.53
N GLU A 104 -0.59 4.58 11.47
CA GLU A 104 0.41 3.73 12.14
C GLU A 104 1.12 2.82 11.13
N LEU A 105 0.35 2.23 10.22
CA LEU A 105 0.92 1.35 9.19
C LEU A 105 1.78 2.12 8.18
N ILE A 106 1.33 3.31 7.78
CA ILE A 106 2.11 4.17 6.88
C ILE A 106 3.44 4.55 7.52
N ARG A 107 3.44 4.95 8.80
CA ARG A 107 4.68 5.27 9.52
C ARG A 107 5.61 4.07 9.61
N ARG A 108 5.06 2.87 9.81
CA ARG A 108 5.87 1.65 9.85
C ARG A 108 6.46 1.34 8.47
N ALA A 109 5.70 1.51 7.40
CA ALA A 109 6.19 1.32 6.05
C ALA A 109 7.33 2.30 5.74
N ILE A 110 7.20 3.56 6.17
CA ILE A 110 8.25 4.57 6.01
C ILE A 110 9.49 4.18 6.80
N ALA A 111 9.32 3.75 8.05
CA ALA A 111 10.44 3.34 8.90
C ALA A 111 11.18 2.15 8.31
N ASP A 112 10.45 1.15 7.82
CA ASP A 112 11.05 -0.03 7.19
C ASP A 112 11.81 0.35 5.92
N ALA A 113 11.23 1.18 5.05
CA ALA A 113 11.89 1.64 3.83
C ALA A 113 13.17 2.42 4.14
N ARG A 114 13.14 3.28 5.16
CA ARG A 114 14.31 4.02 5.60
C ARG A 114 15.41 3.08 6.09
N GLN A 115 15.06 2.10 6.91
CA GLN A 115 16.01 1.12 7.41
C GLN A 115 16.62 0.28 6.28
N GLN A 116 15.85 0.01 5.24
CA GLN A 116 16.30 -0.74 4.06
C GLN A 116 17.15 0.10 3.10
N GLY A 117 17.28 1.39 3.35
CA GLY A 117 18.08 2.29 2.51
C GLY A 117 17.41 2.70 1.21
N ARG A 118 16.09 2.65 1.12
CA ARG A 118 15.35 3.06 -0.06
C ARG A 118 15.33 4.58 -0.20
N LYS A 119 15.10 5.08 -1.41
CA LYS A 119 15.06 6.52 -1.70
C LYS A 119 13.76 7.17 -1.24
N GLY A 120 12.67 6.44 -1.21
CA GLY A 120 11.40 6.96 -0.78
C GLY A 120 10.23 6.02 -1.06
N LEU A 121 9.03 6.55 -0.82
CA LEU A 121 7.77 5.86 -1.09
C LEU A 121 6.99 6.63 -2.16
N VAL A 122 6.22 5.91 -2.96
CA VAL A 122 5.40 6.49 -4.04
C VAL A 122 3.98 5.93 -3.93
N LEU A 123 2.99 6.80 -3.99
CA LEU A 123 1.59 6.39 -4.02
C LEU A 123 0.79 7.31 -4.96
N THR A 124 -0.40 6.84 -5.37
CA THR A 124 -1.42 7.67 -6.00
C THR A 124 -2.60 7.78 -5.05
N CYS A 125 -3.26 8.92 -5.04
CA CYS A 125 -4.42 9.13 -4.19
C CYS A 125 -5.39 10.12 -4.83
N LYS A 126 -6.64 10.12 -4.38
CA LYS A 126 -7.63 11.11 -4.79
C LYS A 126 -7.25 12.47 -4.20
N ASP A 127 -7.60 13.56 -4.90
CA ASP A 127 -7.31 14.94 -4.49
C ASP A 127 -7.63 15.22 -3.03
N ARG A 128 -8.76 14.73 -2.56
CA ARG A 128 -9.22 14.93 -1.17
C ARG A 128 -8.29 14.33 -0.13
N LEU A 129 -7.39 13.42 -0.53
CA LEU A 129 -6.47 12.74 0.37
C LEU A 129 -5.05 13.33 0.37
N LEU A 130 -4.79 14.32 -0.48
CA LEU A 130 -3.46 14.94 -0.56
C LEU A 130 -3.00 15.52 0.79
N ALA A 131 -3.88 16.22 1.48
CA ALA A 131 -3.56 16.80 2.78
C ALA A 131 -3.33 15.71 3.84
N TYR A 132 -4.06 14.61 3.76
CA TYR A 132 -3.88 13.47 4.67
C TYR A 132 -2.47 12.88 4.52
N TYR A 133 -2.07 12.58 3.28
CA TYR A 133 -0.75 11.99 3.05
C TYR A 133 0.39 12.98 3.28
N ALA A 134 0.16 14.28 3.11
CA ALA A 134 1.16 15.30 3.41
C ALA A 134 1.62 15.26 4.88
N LYS A 135 0.77 14.81 5.79
CA LYS A 135 1.11 14.66 7.22
C LYS A 135 2.26 13.66 7.44
N PHE A 136 2.45 12.74 6.50
CA PHE A 136 3.49 11.71 6.58
C PHE A 136 4.73 12.06 5.77
N GLY A 137 4.77 13.26 5.18
CA GLY A 137 5.89 13.73 4.38
C GLY A 137 5.75 13.50 2.89
N PHE A 138 4.59 13.07 2.42
CA PHE A 138 4.34 12.93 0.97
C PHE A 138 4.13 14.29 0.34
N VAL A 139 4.77 14.50 -0.81
CA VAL A 139 4.67 15.74 -1.59
C VAL A 139 3.90 15.45 -2.88
N ASP A 140 2.92 16.29 -3.19
CA ASP A 140 2.15 16.19 -4.43
C ASP A 140 3.03 16.55 -5.63
N GLU A 141 3.17 15.59 -6.57
CA GLU A 141 3.95 15.77 -7.81
C GLU A 141 3.05 15.98 -9.03
N GLY A 142 1.75 16.21 -8.81
CA GLY A 142 0.78 16.43 -9.87
C GLY A 142 0.11 15.15 -10.35
N VAL A 143 -0.73 15.29 -11.38
CA VAL A 143 -1.49 14.16 -11.95
C VAL A 143 -0.53 13.22 -12.69
N SER A 144 -0.66 11.92 -12.42
CA SER A 144 0.16 10.91 -13.09
C SER A 144 -0.28 10.72 -14.54
N GLU A 145 0.68 10.75 -15.46
CA GLU A 145 0.47 10.39 -16.86
C GLU A 145 0.59 8.88 -17.11
N LYS A 146 1.15 8.15 -16.14
CA LYS A 146 1.46 6.72 -16.26
C LYS A 146 0.50 5.82 -15.50
N SER A 147 -0.36 6.39 -14.66
CA SER A 147 -1.39 5.63 -13.96
C SER A 147 -2.75 6.17 -14.34
N THR A 148 -3.66 5.26 -14.75
CA THR A 148 -5.02 5.61 -15.14
C THR A 148 -6.04 5.33 -14.04
N HIS A 149 -5.60 5.03 -12.81
CA HIS A 149 -6.47 4.87 -11.66
C HIS A 149 -7.16 6.19 -11.30
N GLY A 150 -8.03 6.67 -12.23
CA GLY A 150 -8.90 7.81 -12.03
C GLY A 150 -8.26 9.19 -12.15
N ASN A 151 -7.18 9.36 -12.93
CA ASN A 151 -6.47 10.65 -13.07
C ASN A 151 -6.10 11.23 -11.70
N VAL A 152 -5.51 10.39 -10.86
CA VAL A 152 -5.18 10.75 -9.48
C VAL A 152 -3.78 11.35 -9.37
N PRO A 153 -3.57 12.29 -8.44
CA PRO A 153 -2.23 12.82 -8.17
C PRO A 153 -1.28 11.73 -7.67
N VAL A 154 -0.02 11.87 -8.03
CA VAL A 154 1.07 11.03 -7.51
C VAL A 154 1.74 11.77 -6.38
N SER A 155 1.95 11.11 -5.26
CA SER A 155 2.66 11.69 -4.14
C SER A 155 3.91 10.87 -3.83
N TYR A 156 4.99 11.59 -3.55
CA TYR A 156 6.29 11.01 -3.22
C TYR A 156 6.72 11.44 -1.83
N THR A 157 7.50 10.60 -1.17
CA THR A 157 8.26 11.02 0.00
C THR A 157 9.73 10.68 -0.23
N HIS A 158 10.62 11.53 0.22
CA HIS A 158 12.08 11.33 0.13
C HIS A 158 12.61 10.95 1.51
N LEU A 159 13.39 9.89 1.58
CA LEU A 159 13.96 9.38 2.82
C LEU A 159 15.44 9.72 2.96
#